data_14a20b46c230303ed6a8a0c815fd9017
#
_entry.id   14a20b46c230303ed6a8a0c815fd9017
#
_cell.length_a   1.000
_cell.length_b   1.000
_cell.length_c   1.000
_cell.angle_alpha   90.00
_cell.angle_beta   90.00
_cell.angle_gamma   90.00
#
_symmetry.space_group_name_H-M   'P 1'
#
loop_
_entity.id
_entity.type
_entity.pdbx_description
1 polymer ?
#
loop_
_entity_poly.entity_id
_entity_poly.type
_entity_poly.pdbx_seq_one_letter_code
_entity_poly.pdbx_strand_id
1 'polypeptide(L)'
;LTAEALSKLLFGLKIDGYFAVNMDSIPYFNDAVGGVPVTVDDEMVANQYPEDFKMGETVNLIGDLTEKYVRFRDVDEEGSASIRLHRQKGYLKAFIQKAKESQAADKTTITRLVDGIQKLAITNMAKDQYMDMGLALLNSPDAMEDGDFIELSGKIYQGKFEEFYPDMDELKEIVINLFYKEKA
;
A
#
# COMPACT_ATOMS: atom_id res chain seq x y z
N LEU A 1 -10.27 -3.00 16.68
CA LEU A 1 -11.41 -2.70 15.77
C LEU A 1 -11.12 -3.12 14.33
N THR A 2 -10.09 -2.58 13.65
CA THR A 2 -9.80 -2.90 12.23
C THR A 2 -9.44 -4.36 12.02
N ALA A 3 -8.56 -4.94 12.84
CA ALA A 3 -8.18 -6.36 12.75
C ALA A 3 -9.39 -7.29 12.99
N GLU A 4 -10.29 -6.94 13.91
CA GLU A 4 -11.52 -7.71 14.14
C GLU A 4 -12.50 -7.62 12.96
N ALA A 5 -12.63 -6.43 12.36
CA ALA A 5 -13.47 -6.25 11.18
C ALA A 5 -12.92 -7.06 9.99
N LEU A 6 -11.59 -7.01 9.79
CA LEU A 6 -10.91 -7.79 8.78
C LEU A 6 -11.06 -9.31 9.02
N SER A 7 -10.87 -9.77 10.26
CA SER A 7 -11.09 -11.17 10.61
C SER A 7 -12.52 -11.64 10.29
N LYS A 8 -13.54 -10.81 10.60
CA LYS A 8 -14.93 -11.12 10.27
C LYS A 8 -15.17 -11.19 8.76
N LEU A 9 -14.62 -10.24 8.01
CA LEU A 9 -14.71 -10.20 6.55
C LEU A 9 -14.07 -11.46 5.94
N LEU A 10 -12.95 -11.91 6.49
CA LEU A 10 -12.20 -13.09 6.05
C LEU A 10 -12.64 -14.39 6.76
N PHE A 11 -13.95 -14.53 7.05
CA PHE A 11 -14.59 -15.72 7.61
C PHE A 11 -14.00 -16.23 8.93
N GLY A 12 -13.54 -15.33 9.78
CA GLY A 12 -12.95 -15.65 11.08
C GLY A 12 -11.46 -16.01 11.03
N LEU A 13 -10.78 -15.73 9.92
CA LEU A 13 -9.33 -15.89 9.82
C LEU A 13 -8.65 -15.09 10.94
N LYS A 14 -7.77 -15.74 11.69
CA LYS A 14 -7.01 -15.10 12.75
C LYS A 14 -6.02 -14.09 12.18
N ILE A 15 -6.07 -12.87 12.67
CA ILE A 15 -5.08 -11.83 12.36
C ILE A 15 -4.03 -11.83 13.49
N ASP A 16 -2.84 -12.35 13.20
CA ASP A 16 -1.77 -12.51 14.19
C ASP A 16 -1.03 -11.22 14.50
N GLY A 17 -0.91 -10.32 13.50
CA GLY A 17 -0.23 -9.05 13.66
C GLY A 17 -0.90 -7.91 12.89
N TYR A 18 -0.68 -6.71 13.36
CA TYR A 18 -1.01 -5.49 12.63
C TYR A 18 0.12 -4.48 12.72
N PHE A 19 0.20 -3.66 11.71
CA PHE A 19 1.15 -2.57 11.61
C PHE A 19 0.43 -1.36 11.00
N ALA A 20 0.19 -0.34 11.82
CA ALA A 20 -0.50 0.87 11.41
C ALA A 20 0.44 2.07 11.53
N VAL A 21 0.54 2.87 10.48
CA VAL A 21 1.35 4.08 10.43
C VAL A 21 0.46 5.31 10.29
N ASN A 22 0.90 6.45 10.83
CA ASN A 22 0.23 7.70 10.56
C ASN A 22 0.58 8.21 9.14
N MET A 23 -0.20 9.16 8.63
CA MET A 23 0.00 9.67 7.27
C MET A 23 1.31 10.44 7.11
N ASP A 24 1.81 11.10 8.16
CA ASP A 24 3.09 11.84 8.16
C ASP A 24 4.29 10.90 7.97
N SER A 25 4.09 9.59 8.13
CA SER A 25 5.13 8.59 7.88
C SER A 25 5.42 8.38 6.39
N ILE A 26 4.48 8.70 5.50
CA ILE A 26 4.64 8.48 4.05
C ILE A 26 5.84 9.24 3.48
N PRO A 27 5.96 10.57 3.65
CA PRO A 27 7.16 11.29 3.24
C PRO A 27 8.44 10.75 3.88
N TYR A 28 8.37 10.41 5.18
CA TYR A 28 9.53 9.87 5.90
C TYR A 28 10.08 8.59 5.25
N PHE A 29 9.22 7.61 4.97
CA PHE A 29 9.64 6.35 4.33
C PHE A 29 10.14 6.57 2.92
N ASN A 30 9.45 7.41 2.18
CA ASN A 30 9.80 7.77 0.82
C ASN A 30 11.19 8.40 0.74
N ASP A 31 11.46 9.36 1.61
CA ASP A 31 12.73 10.09 1.62
C ASP A 31 13.88 9.21 2.17
N ALA A 32 13.59 8.27 3.07
CA ALA A 32 14.58 7.32 3.61
C ALA A 32 15.14 6.38 2.53
N VAL A 33 14.43 6.17 1.43
CA VAL A 33 14.93 5.40 0.26
C VAL A 33 15.48 6.31 -0.86
N GLY A 34 15.53 7.65 -0.65
CA GLY A 34 16.05 8.63 -1.59
C GLY A 34 15.02 9.14 -2.61
N GLY A 35 13.75 9.07 -2.26
CA GLY A 35 12.63 9.41 -3.14
C GLY A 35 12.19 8.26 -4.04
N VAL A 36 10.96 8.31 -4.52
CA VAL A 36 10.36 7.26 -5.34
C VAL A 36 9.96 7.82 -6.70
N PRO A 37 10.54 7.33 -7.80
CA PRO A 37 10.13 7.75 -9.14
C PRO A 37 8.78 7.11 -9.49
N VAL A 38 7.82 7.94 -9.92
CA VAL A 38 6.52 7.50 -10.44
C VAL A 38 6.25 8.14 -11.80
N THR A 39 5.64 7.40 -12.70
CA THR A 39 5.08 7.99 -13.93
C THR A 39 3.65 8.41 -13.64
N VAL A 40 3.33 9.67 -13.92
CA VAL A 40 2.00 10.23 -13.67
C VAL A 40 1.02 9.68 -14.71
N ASP A 41 0.11 8.82 -14.29
CA ASP A 41 -0.93 8.18 -15.10
C ASP A 41 -2.36 8.52 -14.63
N ASP A 42 -2.50 9.49 -13.73
CA ASP A 42 -3.75 9.91 -13.12
C ASP A 42 -4.03 11.39 -13.46
N GLU A 43 -5.03 11.61 -14.31
CA GLU A 43 -5.46 12.95 -14.73
C GLU A 43 -5.97 13.81 -13.57
N MET A 44 -6.60 13.21 -12.56
CA MET A 44 -7.12 13.98 -11.42
C MET A 44 -5.98 14.64 -10.64
N VAL A 45 -4.91 13.88 -10.33
CA VAL A 45 -3.77 14.44 -9.60
C VAL A 45 -3.01 15.45 -10.44
N ALA A 46 -2.88 15.21 -11.76
CA ALA A 46 -2.24 16.14 -12.67
C ALA A 46 -3.03 17.45 -12.81
N ASN A 47 -4.35 17.38 -12.88
CA ASN A 47 -5.22 18.57 -12.94
C ASN A 47 -5.25 19.35 -11.63
N GLN A 48 -5.20 18.65 -10.48
CA GLN A 48 -5.20 19.30 -9.17
C GLN A 48 -3.88 20.02 -8.86
N TYR A 49 -2.77 19.44 -9.31
CA TYR A 49 -1.42 19.96 -9.03
C TYR A 49 -0.58 20.09 -10.31
N PRO A 50 -0.99 20.94 -11.27
CA PRO A 50 -0.37 21.01 -12.62
C PRO A 50 1.08 21.49 -12.62
N GLU A 51 1.51 22.16 -11.55
CA GLU A 51 2.92 22.60 -11.38
C GLU A 51 3.81 21.43 -10.91
N ASP A 52 3.22 20.45 -10.22
CA ASP A 52 3.95 19.33 -9.63
C ASP A 52 3.87 18.06 -10.50
N PHE A 53 2.74 17.83 -11.19
CA PHE A 53 2.46 16.59 -11.91
C PHE A 53 1.92 16.88 -13.32
N LYS A 54 2.53 16.22 -14.31
CA LYS A 54 2.08 16.27 -15.70
C LYS A 54 1.92 14.86 -16.25
N MET A 55 0.81 14.62 -16.93
CA MET A 55 0.51 13.32 -17.51
C MET A 55 1.66 12.77 -18.36
N GLY A 56 2.04 11.53 -18.11
CA GLY A 56 3.10 10.80 -18.81
C GLY A 56 4.53 11.17 -18.37
N GLU A 57 4.73 12.19 -17.54
CA GLU A 57 6.04 12.53 -17.02
C GLU A 57 6.41 11.67 -15.79
N THR A 58 7.70 11.37 -15.63
CA THR A 58 8.23 10.72 -14.44
C THR A 58 8.66 11.78 -13.44
N VAL A 59 8.09 11.73 -12.23
CA VAL A 59 8.39 12.62 -11.12
C VAL A 59 9.04 11.82 -10.00
N ASN A 60 10.16 12.29 -9.46
CA ASN A 60 10.73 11.72 -8.24
C ASN A 60 10.04 12.32 -7.03
N LEU A 61 9.20 11.55 -6.38
CA LEU A 61 8.45 11.98 -5.20
C LEU A 61 9.41 12.16 -4.02
N ILE A 62 9.39 13.35 -3.41
CA ILE A 62 10.17 13.69 -2.21
C ILE A 62 9.31 14.60 -1.33
N GLY A 63 9.37 14.40 -0.02
CA GLY A 63 8.67 15.22 0.96
C GLY A 63 7.16 15.31 0.70
N ASP A 64 6.63 16.52 0.69
CA ASP A 64 5.20 16.82 0.54
C ASP A 64 4.61 16.35 -0.82
N LEU A 65 5.43 16.22 -1.87
CA LEU A 65 4.97 15.70 -3.17
C LEU A 65 4.45 14.27 -3.03
N THR A 66 5.08 13.47 -2.15
CA THR A 66 4.66 12.09 -1.89
C THR A 66 3.26 12.06 -1.29
N GLU A 67 3.00 12.91 -0.32
CA GLU A 67 1.69 12.98 0.33
C GLU A 67 0.62 13.47 -0.65
N LYS A 68 0.88 14.53 -1.42
CA LYS A 68 -0.01 15.02 -2.47
C LYS A 68 -0.38 13.90 -3.45
N TYR A 69 0.63 13.19 -3.96
CA TYR A 69 0.42 12.13 -4.94
C TYR A 69 -0.40 10.96 -4.37
N VAL A 70 -0.04 10.45 -3.21
CA VAL A 70 -0.64 9.23 -2.63
C VAL A 70 -2.04 9.47 -2.06
N ARG A 71 -2.32 10.66 -1.51
CA ARG A 71 -3.54 10.94 -0.76
C ARG A 71 -4.64 11.59 -1.57
N PHE A 72 -4.31 12.35 -2.60
CA PHE A 72 -5.31 13.12 -3.32
C PHE A 72 -6.48 12.25 -3.78
N ARG A 73 -7.67 12.76 -3.59
CA ARG A 73 -8.92 12.20 -4.10
C ARG A 73 -9.89 13.37 -4.32
N ASP A 74 -10.47 13.45 -5.49
CA ASP A 74 -11.64 14.27 -5.72
C ASP A 74 -12.86 13.52 -5.20
N VAL A 75 -13.47 14.02 -4.13
CA VAL A 75 -14.63 13.36 -3.49
C VAL A 75 -15.92 13.59 -4.23
N ASP A 76 -15.95 14.56 -5.13
CA ASP A 76 -17.12 14.91 -5.95
C ASP A 76 -17.13 14.13 -7.28
N GLU A 77 -16.02 13.44 -7.60
CA GLU A 77 -15.88 12.64 -8.81
C GLU A 77 -16.18 11.16 -8.53
N GLU A 78 -17.11 10.58 -9.31
CA GLU A 78 -17.47 9.17 -9.21
C GLU A 78 -16.28 8.27 -9.59
N GLY A 79 -16.07 7.19 -8.81
CA GLY A 79 -14.96 6.26 -9.05
C GLY A 79 -13.60 6.75 -8.59
N SER A 80 -13.48 7.97 -8.04
CA SER A 80 -12.21 8.54 -7.57
C SER A 80 -11.52 7.70 -6.49
N ALA A 81 -12.26 6.88 -5.74
CA ALA A 81 -11.70 5.93 -4.78
C ALA A 81 -10.86 4.84 -5.48
N SER A 82 -11.37 4.28 -6.58
CA SER A 82 -10.67 3.27 -7.38
C SER A 82 -9.44 3.85 -8.07
N ILE A 83 -9.54 5.07 -8.61
CA ILE A 83 -8.41 5.77 -9.23
C ILE A 83 -7.30 6.00 -8.21
N ARG A 84 -7.64 6.47 -7.01
CA ARG A 84 -6.66 6.61 -5.91
C ARG A 84 -6.03 5.26 -5.53
N LEU A 85 -6.82 4.19 -5.46
CA LEU A 85 -6.31 2.86 -5.15
C LEU A 85 -5.30 2.38 -6.20
N HIS A 86 -5.61 2.57 -7.49
CA HIS A 86 -4.69 2.27 -8.59
C HIS A 86 -3.37 3.03 -8.45
N ARG A 87 -3.42 4.34 -8.21
CA ARG A 87 -2.24 5.18 -7.98
C ARG A 87 -1.44 4.73 -6.76
N GLN A 88 -2.10 4.37 -5.66
CA GLN A 88 -1.45 3.84 -4.46
C GLN A 88 -0.75 2.49 -4.72
N LYS A 89 -1.36 1.62 -5.53
CA LYS A 89 -0.75 0.35 -5.97
C LYS A 89 0.52 0.60 -6.77
N GLY A 90 0.47 1.50 -7.76
CA GLY A 90 1.64 1.90 -8.56
C GLY A 90 2.77 2.49 -7.70
N TYR A 91 2.42 3.40 -6.79
CA TYR A 91 3.38 3.97 -5.84
C TYR A 91 4.02 2.89 -4.94
N LEU A 92 3.24 1.96 -4.39
CA LEU A 92 3.77 0.91 -3.52
C LEU A 92 4.76 0.01 -4.25
N LYS A 93 4.47 -0.37 -5.49
CA LYS A 93 5.42 -1.11 -6.35
C LYS A 93 6.72 -0.35 -6.55
N ALA A 94 6.65 0.92 -6.95
CA ALA A 94 7.80 1.77 -7.16
C ALA A 94 8.61 1.96 -5.86
N PHE A 95 7.93 2.13 -4.72
CA PHE A 95 8.57 2.23 -3.40
C PHE A 95 9.35 0.96 -3.04
N ILE A 96 8.75 -0.23 -3.19
CA ILE A 96 9.42 -1.50 -2.88
C ILE A 96 10.61 -1.72 -3.80
N GLN A 97 10.49 -1.43 -5.10
CA GLN A 97 11.62 -1.49 -6.03
C GLN A 97 12.76 -0.56 -5.59
N LYS A 98 12.43 0.69 -5.25
CA LYS A 98 13.41 1.67 -4.79
C LYS A 98 14.05 1.26 -3.45
N ALA A 99 13.28 0.68 -2.54
CA ALA A 99 13.79 0.15 -1.27
C ALA A 99 14.76 -1.03 -1.48
N LYS A 100 14.47 -1.94 -2.43
CA LYS A 100 15.40 -3.02 -2.83
C LYS A 100 16.72 -2.46 -3.35
N GLU A 101 16.68 -1.49 -4.27
CA GLU A 101 17.86 -0.82 -4.81
C GLU A 101 18.67 -0.13 -3.70
N SER A 102 18.01 0.63 -2.84
CA SER A 102 18.63 1.34 -1.72
C SER A 102 19.26 0.37 -0.72
N GLN A 103 18.61 -0.76 -0.41
CA GLN A 103 19.16 -1.80 0.47
C GLN A 103 20.33 -2.53 -0.18
N ALA A 104 20.34 -2.72 -1.48
CA ALA A 104 21.47 -3.30 -2.19
C ALA A 104 22.70 -2.39 -2.15
N ALA A 105 22.50 -1.07 -2.28
CA ALA A 105 23.55 -0.06 -2.21
C ALA A 105 24.04 0.20 -0.77
N ASP A 106 23.11 0.24 0.19
CA ASP A 106 23.40 0.52 1.61
C ASP A 106 22.59 -0.45 2.51
N LYS A 107 23.30 -1.41 3.09
CA LYS A 107 22.73 -2.45 3.97
C LYS A 107 22.06 -1.90 5.24
N THR A 108 22.26 -0.64 5.55
CA THR A 108 21.60 0.02 6.70
C THR A 108 20.20 0.58 6.37
N THR A 109 19.79 0.54 5.11
CA THR A 109 18.49 1.10 4.67
C THR A 109 17.31 0.55 5.46
N ILE A 110 17.22 -0.78 5.61
CA ILE A 110 16.13 -1.38 6.39
C ILE A 110 16.15 -0.95 7.86
N THR A 111 17.34 -0.83 8.45
CA THR A 111 17.48 -0.38 9.83
C THR A 111 16.99 1.06 10.00
N ARG A 112 17.34 1.96 9.07
CA ARG A 112 16.84 3.36 9.08
C ARG A 112 15.32 3.42 8.94
N LEU A 113 14.75 2.65 8.01
CA LEU A 113 13.31 2.55 7.83
C LEU A 113 12.63 2.10 9.12
N VAL A 114 13.14 1.03 9.73
CA VAL A 114 12.60 0.45 10.96
C VAL A 114 12.72 1.39 12.17
N ASP A 115 13.85 2.07 12.35
CA ASP A 115 14.06 3.00 13.46
C ASP A 115 13.13 4.23 13.39
N GLY A 116 12.82 4.69 12.18
CA GLY A 116 11.85 5.75 11.98
C GLY A 116 10.41 5.31 12.24
N ILE A 117 10.07 4.09 11.86
CA ILE A 117 8.75 3.49 12.07
C ILE A 117 8.34 3.49 13.55
N GLN A 118 9.25 3.20 14.48
CA GLN A 118 8.92 3.08 15.90
C GLN A 118 8.23 4.31 16.50
N LYS A 119 8.46 5.49 15.93
CA LYS A 119 7.85 6.74 16.39
C LYS A 119 6.53 7.07 15.68
N LEU A 120 6.29 6.45 14.54
CA LEU A 120 5.21 6.79 13.61
C LEU A 120 4.19 5.67 13.44
N ALA A 121 4.42 4.52 14.10
CA ALA A 121 3.58 3.34 13.97
C ALA A 121 3.01 2.85 15.30
N ILE A 122 1.87 2.18 15.21
CA ILE A 122 1.26 1.39 16.26
C ILE A 122 1.19 -0.05 15.77
N THR A 123 1.78 -0.98 16.53
CA THR A 123 1.81 -2.40 16.17
C THR A 123 1.76 -3.27 17.43
N ASN A 124 1.27 -4.51 17.29
CA ASN A 124 1.40 -5.56 18.31
C ASN A 124 2.55 -6.53 18.01
N MET A 125 3.33 -6.28 16.95
CA MET A 125 4.48 -7.10 16.58
C MET A 125 5.76 -6.59 17.26
N ALA A 126 6.65 -7.51 17.60
CA ALA A 126 7.97 -7.17 18.09
C ALA A 126 8.86 -6.62 16.94
N LYS A 127 9.90 -5.85 17.29
CA LYS A 127 10.77 -5.19 16.29
C LYS A 127 11.42 -6.19 15.34
N ASP A 128 11.88 -7.31 15.83
CA ASP A 128 12.50 -8.39 15.06
C ASP A 128 11.51 -8.98 14.03
N GLN A 129 10.26 -9.19 14.42
CA GLN A 129 9.23 -9.75 13.53
C GLN A 129 8.99 -8.87 12.30
N TYR A 130 8.76 -7.57 12.47
CA TYR A 130 8.52 -6.71 11.31
C TYR A 130 9.82 -6.37 10.54
N MET A 131 11.00 -6.44 11.17
CA MET A 131 12.27 -6.40 10.47
C MET A 131 12.45 -7.61 9.56
N ASP A 132 12.20 -8.81 10.07
CA ASP A 132 12.32 -10.05 9.29
C ASP A 132 11.34 -10.06 8.12
N MET A 133 10.11 -9.61 8.34
CA MET A 133 9.12 -9.45 7.27
C MET A 133 9.58 -8.44 6.20
N GLY A 134 10.11 -7.30 6.62
CA GLY A 134 10.64 -6.29 5.69
C GLY A 134 11.83 -6.82 4.89
N LEU A 135 12.77 -7.52 5.54
CA LEU A 135 13.90 -8.16 4.86
C LEU A 135 13.45 -9.26 3.89
N ALA A 136 12.49 -10.08 4.29
CA ALA A 136 11.92 -11.11 3.42
C ALA A 136 11.29 -10.48 2.15
N LEU A 137 10.53 -9.40 2.32
CA LEU A 137 9.94 -8.65 1.20
C LEU A 137 11.01 -8.08 0.26
N LEU A 138 12.04 -7.42 0.80
CA LEU A 138 13.10 -6.82 0.00
C LEU A 138 14.01 -7.86 -0.68
N ASN A 139 14.13 -9.05 -0.12
CA ASN A 139 14.91 -10.14 -0.69
C ASN A 139 14.11 -11.03 -1.66
N SER A 140 12.79 -10.90 -1.71
CA SER A 140 11.96 -11.62 -2.69
C SER A 140 12.13 -10.98 -4.07
N PRO A 141 12.59 -11.72 -5.09
CA PRO A 141 12.77 -11.16 -6.44
C PRO A 141 11.45 -10.67 -7.04
N ASP A 142 10.38 -11.43 -6.84
CA ASP A 142 9.08 -11.24 -7.48
C ASP A 142 8.05 -10.52 -6.58
N ALA A 143 8.50 -9.93 -5.45
CA ALA A 143 7.57 -9.24 -4.55
C ALA A 143 6.98 -7.99 -5.19
N MET A 144 5.67 -7.82 -5.04
CA MET A 144 4.87 -6.71 -5.56
C MET A 144 4.69 -6.71 -7.08
N GLU A 145 4.70 -7.89 -7.69
CA GLU A 145 4.22 -8.06 -9.06
C GLU A 145 2.69 -7.90 -9.15
N ASP A 146 2.14 -7.81 -10.36
CA ASP A 146 0.70 -7.60 -10.53
C ASP A 146 -0.14 -8.73 -9.94
N GLY A 147 0.37 -9.96 -9.97
CA GLY A 147 -0.28 -11.14 -9.38
C GLY A 147 -0.36 -11.14 -7.86
N ASP A 148 0.42 -10.30 -7.16
CA ASP A 148 0.37 -10.17 -5.71
C ASP A 148 -0.76 -9.25 -5.22
N PHE A 149 -1.42 -8.54 -6.14
CA PHE A 149 -2.54 -7.67 -5.84
C PHE A 149 -3.86 -8.34 -6.23
N ILE A 150 -4.62 -8.71 -5.24
CA ILE A 150 -5.93 -9.31 -5.43
C ILE A 150 -6.99 -8.23 -5.25
N GLU A 151 -7.71 -7.94 -6.32
CA GLU A 151 -8.84 -7.01 -6.29
C GLU A 151 -10.13 -7.82 -6.08
N LEU A 152 -10.89 -7.42 -5.06
CA LEU A 152 -12.17 -8.06 -4.79
C LEU A 152 -13.21 -7.58 -5.78
N SER A 153 -13.93 -8.49 -6.43
CA SER A 153 -15.13 -8.14 -7.17
C SER A 153 -16.29 -7.82 -6.22
N GLY A 154 -17.26 -7.05 -6.69
CA GLY A 154 -18.39 -6.67 -5.86
C GLY A 154 -19.27 -5.61 -6.51
N LYS A 155 -20.17 -5.05 -5.71
CA LYS A 155 -21.10 -4.01 -6.13
C LYS A 155 -20.90 -2.73 -5.33
N ILE A 156 -20.89 -1.60 -6.02
CA ILE A 156 -20.87 -0.28 -5.40
C ILE A 156 -22.32 0.22 -5.30
N TYR A 157 -22.68 0.70 -4.13
CA TYR A 157 -23.94 1.39 -3.89
C TYR A 157 -23.67 2.85 -3.55
N GLN A 158 -24.31 3.74 -4.30
CA GLN A 158 -24.25 5.18 -4.07
C GLN A 158 -25.41 5.58 -3.15
N GLY A 159 -25.10 5.93 -1.89
CA GLY A 159 -26.02 6.44 -0.90
C GLY A 159 -25.52 7.77 -0.34
N LYS A 160 -25.75 8.00 0.96
CA LYS A 160 -25.09 9.12 1.66
C LYS A 160 -23.57 8.99 1.64
N PHE A 161 -23.07 7.76 1.60
CA PHE A 161 -21.68 7.38 1.40
C PHE A 161 -21.64 6.30 0.31
N GLU A 162 -20.53 6.22 -0.39
CA GLU A 162 -20.25 5.11 -1.28
C GLU A 162 -19.94 3.86 -0.43
N GLU A 163 -20.67 2.79 -0.67
CA GLU A 163 -20.51 1.51 0.02
C GLU A 163 -20.13 0.41 -0.99
N PHE A 164 -19.10 -0.36 -0.70
CA PHE A 164 -18.69 -1.50 -1.48
C PHE A 164 -19.11 -2.81 -0.81
N TYR A 165 -19.82 -3.64 -1.55
CA TYR A 165 -20.26 -4.96 -1.13
C TYR A 165 -19.49 -6.02 -1.93
N PRO A 166 -18.50 -6.69 -1.35
CA PRO A 166 -17.71 -7.71 -2.05
C PRO A 166 -18.57 -8.92 -2.43
N ASP A 167 -18.18 -9.62 -3.50
CA ASP A 167 -18.68 -10.95 -3.79
C ASP A 167 -18.14 -11.93 -2.75
N MET A 168 -19.03 -12.41 -1.88
CA MET A 168 -18.65 -13.22 -0.73
C MET A 168 -18.26 -14.64 -1.12
N ASP A 169 -18.74 -15.17 -2.24
CA ASP A 169 -18.37 -16.51 -2.73
C ASP A 169 -16.96 -16.46 -3.32
N GLU A 170 -16.65 -15.47 -4.15
CA GLU A 170 -15.30 -15.25 -4.67
C GLU A 170 -14.30 -14.98 -3.53
N LEU A 171 -14.65 -14.09 -2.59
CA LEU A 171 -13.80 -13.82 -1.42
C LEU A 171 -13.49 -15.09 -0.63
N LYS A 172 -14.46 -15.98 -0.47
CA LYS A 172 -14.25 -17.25 0.22
C LYS A 172 -13.27 -18.16 -0.51
N GLU A 173 -13.36 -18.25 -1.83
CA GLU A 173 -12.40 -19.02 -2.64
C GLU A 173 -10.99 -18.43 -2.54
N ILE A 174 -10.85 -17.10 -2.61
CA ILE A 174 -9.58 -16.41 -2.41
C ILE A 174 -8.96 -16.77 -1.05
N VAL A 175 -9.75 -16.67 0.03
CA VAL A 175 -9.27 -16.99 1.38
C VAL A 175 -8.84 -18.45 1.49
N ILE A 176 -9.61 -19.40 0.91
CA ILE A 176 -9.25 -20.82 0.91
C ILE A 176 -7.92 -21.02 0.16
N ASN A 177 -7.78 -20.47 -1.02
CA ASN A 177 -6.59 -20.65 -1.85
C ASN A 177 -5.32 -20.05 -1.23
N LEU A 178 -5.44 -18.92 -0.52
CA LEU A 178 -4.29 -18.26 0.08
C LEU A 178 -3.87 -18.86 1.43
N PHE A 179 -4.82 -19.26 2.26
CA PHE A 179 -4.54 -19.55 3.68
C PHE A 179 -4.78 -20.99 4.07
N TYR A 180 -5.41 -21.79 3.24
CA TYR A 180 -5.71 -23.18 3.56
C TYR A 180 -5.08 -24.13 2.55
N LYS A 181 -4.52 -25.24 3.05
CA LYS A 181 -4.05 -26.37 2.23
C LYS A 181 -5.02 -27.52 2.37
N GLU A 182 -5.27 -28.25 1.30
CA GLU A 182 -5.98 -29.52 1.39
C GLU A 182 -5.22 -30.45 2.35
N LYS A 183 -5.97 -31.10 3.24
CA LYS A 183 -5.40 -32.19 4.04
C LYS A 183 -5.16 -33.36 3.11
N ALA A 184 -3.91 -33.79 2.99
CA ALA A 184 -3.52 -35.02 2.33
C ALA A 184 -4.09 -36.25 3.08
#